data_8c314038e976036fdf51465047253598
#
_entry.id   8c314038e976036fdf51465047253598
#
_cell.length_a   1.000
_cell.length_b   1.000
_cell.length_c   1.000
_cell.angle_alpha   90.00
_cell.angle_beta   90.00
_cell.angle_gamma   90.00
#
_symmetry.space_group_name_H-M   'P 1'
#
loop_
_entity.id
_entity.type
_entity.pdbx_description
1 polymer ?
#
loop_
_entity_poly.entity_id
_entity_poly.type
_entity_poly.pdbx_seq_one_letter_code
_entity_poly.pdbx_strand_id
1 'polypeptide(L)'
;MSQEKTIKTTTDIDSLRSEIRDKSVRVIDVRREDDYKLSHIPTAVNLPLANLLSDDSPERVLKLVNSMGIDDETPVVVYDDTFGALASRVAWTLEYIRHSGVALLETTFSKWKSLGLENDNIIPEIQSKEHSIHLKPEILATSNYLETSKDKPNILLIDNRERLNYLEQHIPGAISLPYRTLATQDKILRTKEDMKRLLDNRGIFGNSEIITYCGSVGTLSGLAYYA
;
A
#
# COMPACT_ATOMS: atom_id res chain seq x y z
N MET A 1 -13.87 15.37 22.38
CA MET A 1 -13.48 13.96 22.12
C MET A 1 -13.64 13.77 20.62
N SER A 2 -12.57 13.95 19.86
CA SER A 2 -12.55 13.63 18.43
C SER A 2 -12.60 12.11 18.31
N GLN A 3 -13.63 11.59 17.65
CA GLN A 3 -13.64 10.18 17.25
C GLN A 3 -12.42 9.97 16.35
N GLU A 4 -11.45 9.17 16.79
CA GLU A 4 -10.44 8.63 15.90
C GLU A 4 -11.17 7.89 14.78
N LYS A 5 -11.17 8.49 13.60
CA LYS A 5 -11.71 7.86 12.40
C LYS A 5 -10.83 6.64 12.14
N THR A 6 -11.32 5.45 12.43
CA THR A 6 -10.59 4.21 12.13
C THR A 6 -10.24 4.24 10.64
N ILE A 7 -8.97 4.41 10.32
CA ILE A 7 -8.49 4.45 8.93
C ILE A 7 -8.69 3.04 8.39
N LYS A 8 -9.58 2.91 7.41
CA LYS A 8 -9.84 1.65 6.72
C LYS A 8 -8.65 1.37 5.81
N THR A 9 -7.84 0.38 6.12
CA THR A 9 -6.62 0.04 5.34
C THR A 9 -6.93 -0.59 3.99
N THR A 10 -8.12 -1.21 3.84
CA THR A 10 -8.61 -1.79 2.58
C THR A 10 -10.04 -1.37 2.30
N THR A 11 -10.43 -1.36 1.03
CA THR A 11 -11.82 -1.17 0.59
C THR A 11 -12.26 -2.33 -0.30
N ASP A 12 -13.52 -2.75 -0.14
CA ASP A 12 -14.12 -3.78 -0.97
C ASP A 12 -14.64 -3.21 -2.30
N ILE A 13 -15.01 -4.10 -3.22
CA ILE A 13 -15.48 -3.78 -4.56
C ILE A 13 -16.74 -2.91 -4.52
N ASP A 14 -17.73 -3.25 -3.68
CA ASP A 14 -19.02 -2.55 -3.68
C ASP A 14 -18.90 -1.16 -3.09
N SER A 15 -18.09 -1.01 -2.03
CA SER A 15 -17.73 0.30 -1.47
C SER A 15 -17.06 1.18 -2.52
N LEU A 16 -16.03 0.68 -3.21
CA LEU A 16 -15.33 1.46 -4.25
C LEU A 16 -16.28 1.85 -5.39
N ARG A 17 -17.13 0.94 -5.86
CA ARG A 17 -18.10 1.26 -6.92
C ARG A 17 -19.09 2.36 -6.49
N SER A 18 -19.51 2.37 -5.23
CA SER A 18 -20.34 3.45 -4.70
C SER A 18 -19.59 4.78 -4.69
N GLU A 19 -18.37 4.78 -4.16
CA GLU A 19 -17.52 5.98 -4.07
C GLU A 19 -17.19 6.56 -5.46
N ILE A 20 -17.00 5.72 -6.47
CA ILE A 20 -16.82 6.15 -7.88
C ILE A 20 -18.08 6.83 -8.41
N ARG A 21 -19.27 6.24 -8.20
CA ARG A 21 -20.55 6.85 -8.63
C ARG A 21 -20.80 8.20 -7.97
N ASP A 22 -20.47 8.29 -6.67
CA ASP A 22 -20.64 9.50 -5.87
C ASP A 22 -19.54 10.54 -6.13
N LYS A 23 -18.53 10.20 -6.95
CA LYS A 23 -17.34 11.03 -7.24
C LYS A 23 -16.61 11.48 -5.97
N SER A 24 -16.61 10.65 -4.93
CA SER A 24 -16.09 10.94 -3.61
C SER A 24 -14.69 10.36 -3.35
N VAL A 25 -14.09 9.68 -4.34
CA VAL A 25 -12.80 9.01 -4.23
C VAL A 25 -11.91 9.30 -5.43
N ARG A 26 -10.60 9.40 -5.21
CA ARG A 26 -9.58 9.32 -6.25
C ARG A 26 -9.06 7.89 -6.33
N VAL A 27 -9.21 7.25 -7.50
CA VAL A 27 -8.68 5.91 -7.75
C VAL A 27 -7.32 6.03 -8.43
N ILE A 28 -6.31 5.29 -7.94
CA ILE A 28 -4.95 5.27 -8.51
C ILE A 28 -4.65 3.86 -9.00
N ASP A 29 -4.32 3.76 -10.30
CA ASP A 29 -3.79 2.56 -10.94
C ASP A 29 -2.26 2.63 -10.96
N VAL A 30 -1.59 1.70 -10.29
CA VAL A 30 -0.11 1.69 -10.23
C VAL A 30 0.53 0.74 -11.24
N ARG A 31 -0.26 0.12 -12.12
CA ARG A 31 0.24 -0.71 -13.21
C ARG A 31 1.00 0.13 -14.25
N ARG A 32 1.67 -0.55 -15.17
CA ARG A 32 2.37 0.13 -16.26
C ARG A 32 1.38 0.94 -17.12
N GLU A 33 1.85 2.02 -17.69
CA GLU A 33 1.05 2.94 -18.51
C GLU A 33 0.36 2.22 -19.67
N ASP A 34 1.04 1.27 -20.33
CA ASP A 34 0.45 0.51 -21.42
C ASP A 34 -0.74 -0.36 -20.97
N ASP A 35 -0.61 -1.01 -19.79
CA ASP A 35 -1.67 -1.83 -19.21
C ASP A 35 -2.88 -0.95 -18.81
N TYR A 36 -2.62 0.23 -18.25
CA TYR A 36 -3.65 1.21 -17.90
C TYR A 36 -4.39 1.71 -19.14
N LYS A 37 -3.68 2.09 -20.21
CA LYS A 37 -4.27 2.59 -21.46
C LYS A 37 -5.14 1.55 -22.15
N LEU A 38 -4.83 0.27 -21.98
CA LEU A 38 -5.67 -0.80 -22.52
C LEU A 38 -6.99 -0.93 -21.78
N SER A 39 -6.97 -0.85 -20.47
CA SER A 39 -8.16 -0.97 -19.63
C SER A 39 -7.84 -0.69 -18.17
N HIS A 40 -8.70 0.07 -17.48
CA HIS A 40 -8.57 0.41 -16.06
C HIS A 40 -9.95 0.54 -15.39
N ILE A 41 -9.98 0.64 -14.05
CA ILE A 41 -11.19 0.95 -13.28
C ILE A 41 -11.65 2.37 -13.66
N PRO A 42 -12.94 2.60 -13.94
CA PRO A 42 -13.44 3.92 -14.34
C PRO A 42 -12.96 5.03 -13.41
N THR A 43 -12.64 6.17 -13.98
CA THR A 43 -12.09 7.36 -13.27
C THR A 43 -10.69 7.22 -12.68
N ALA A 44 -10.06 6.06 -12.76
CA ALA A 44 -8.70 5.89 -12.24
C ALA A 44 -7.69 6.78 -12.96
N VAL A 45 -6.71 7.29 -12.21
CA VAL A 45 -5.52 7.96 -12.73
C VAL A 45 -4.34 7.01 -12.67
N ASN A 46 -3.40 7.11 -13.61
CA ASN A 46 -2.25 6.22 -13.61
C ASN A 46 -1.05 6.83 -12.90
N LEU A 47 -0.50 6.10 -11.95
CA LEU A 47 0.77 6.39 -11.30
C LEU A 47 1.63 5.12 -11.28
N PRO A 48 2.31 4.77 -12.37
CA PRO A 48 3.24 3.65 -12.37
C PRO A 48 4.28 3.80 -11.27
N LEU A 49 4.52 2.72 -10.51
CA LEU A 49 5.47 2.77 -9.39
C LEU A 49 6.86 3.26 -9.83
N ALA A 50 7.30 2.94 -11.04
CA ALA A 50 8.57 3.42 -11.60
C ALA A 50 8.65 4.96 -11.64
N ASN A 51 7.54 5.65 -11.92
CA ASN A 51 7.48 7.11 -11.94
C ASN A 51 7.63 7.71 -10.54
N LEU A 52 7.08 7.05 -9.52
CA LEU A 52 7.26 7.44 -8.13
C LEU A 52 8.72 7.22 -7.68
N LEU A 53 9.30 6.06 -8.01
CA LEU A 53 10.64 5.68 -7.58
C LEU A 53 11.78 6.38 -8.34
N SER A 54 11.50 7.01 -9.47
CA SER A 54 12.50 7.78 -10.21
C SER A 54 13.00 8.98 -9.43
N ASP A 55 12.14 9.56 -8.59
CA ASP A 55 12.44 10.59 -7.62
C ASP A 55 11.31 10.55 -6.56
N ASP A 56 11.58 9.94 -5.42
CA ASP A 56 10.66 9.83 -4.29
C ASP A 56 10.90 10.91 -3.22
N SER A 57 11.58 12.01 -3.59
CA SER A 57 11.68 13.19 -2.75
C SER A 57 10.28 13.75 -2.41
N PRO A 58 10.08 14.25 -1.19
CA PRO A 58 8.78 14.77 -0.76
C PRO A 58 8.21 15.82 -1.72
N GLU A 59 9.06 16.69 -2.27
CA GLU A 59 8.67 17.75 -3.22
C GLU A 59 8.17 17.18 -4.56
N ARG A 60 8.80 16.09 -5.02
CA ARG A 60 8.36 15.41 -6.25
C ARG A 60 7.08 14.65 -6.03
N VAL A 61 6.96 13.93 -4.91
CA VAL A 61 5.73 13.24 -4.51
C VAL A 61 4.57 14.23 -4.43
N LEU A 62 4.78 15.39 -3.79
CA LEU A 62 3.76 16.45 -3.70
C LEU A 62 3.28 16.92 -5.08
N LYS A 63 4.20 17.16 -6.02
CA LYS A 63 3.83 17.55 -7.40
C LYS A 63 2.98 16.47 -8.09
N LEU A 64 3.32 15.19 -7.91
CA LEU A 64 2.53 14.09 -8.47
C LEU A 64 1.13 14.06 -7.85
N VAL A 65 1.02 14.13 -6.53
CA VAL A 65 -0.25 14.12 -5.79
C VAL A 65 -1.16 15.28 -6.24
N ASN A 66 -0.60 16.49 -6.30
CA ASN A 66 -1.32 17.67 -6.76
C ASN A 66 -1.85 17.50 -8.20
N SER A 67 -1.02 16.99 -9.10
CA SER A 67 -1.42 16.76 -10.51
C SER A 67 -2.49 15.69 -10.68
N MET A 68 -2.62 14.78 -9.73
CA MET A 68 -3.69 13.78 -9.69
C MET A 68 -4.99 14.30 -9.05
N GLY A 69 -5.06 15.59 -8.68
CA GLY A 69 -6.24 16.20 -8.08
C GLY A 69 -6.52 15.69 -6.67
N ILE A 70 -5.48 15.46 -5.89
CA ILE A 70 -5.54 15.00 -4.50
C ILE A 70 -5.13 16.16 -3.59
N ASP A 71 -6.03 16.58 -2.72
CA ASP A 71 -5.79 17.47 -1.60
C ASP A 71 -5.79 16.69 -0.28
N ASP A 72 -5.62 17.36 0.85
CA ASP A 72 -5.54 16.74 2.18
C ASP A 72 -6.80 15.92 2.56
N GLU A 73 -7.96 16.23 1.96
CA GLU A 73 -9.26 15.64 2.29
C GLU A 73 -9.73 14.59 1.27
N THR A 74 -9.08 14.49 0.12
CA THR A 74 -9.50 13.59 -0.97
C THR A 74 -9.29 12.13 -0.59
N PRO A 75 -10.32 11.29 -0.41
CA PRO A 75 -10.14 9.86 -0.22
C PRO A 75 -9.45 9.23 -1.42
N VAL A 76 -8.51 8.33 -1.17
CA VAL A 76 -7.71 7.67 -2.21
C VAL A 76 -7.82 6.16 -2.09
N VAL A 77 -8.08 5.49 -3.21
CA VAL A 77 -7.99 4.04 -3.31
C VAL A 77 -6.93 3.67 -4.34
N VAL A 78 -5.98 2.83 -3.93
CA VAL A 78 -4.87 2.39 -4.78
C VAL A 78 -5.04 0.92 -5.13
N TYR A 79 -4.82 0.56 -6.40
CA TYR A 79 -4.88 -0.83 -6.83
C TYR A 79 -3.76 -1.19 -7.82
N ASP A 80 -3.52 -2.49 -7.93
CA ASP A 80 -2.55 -3.08 -8.86
C ASP A 80 -3.04 -4.43 -9.42
N ASP A 81 -2.13 -5.16 -10.03
CA ASP A 81 -2.33 -6.54 -10.48
C ASP A 81 -1.25 -7.49 -9.93
N THR A 82 -0.61 -7.10 -8.82
CA THR A 82 0.47 -7.82 -8.14
C THR A 82 0.13 -8.16 -6.68
N PHE A 83 -1.15 -8.43 -6.42
CA PHE A 83 -1.66 -8.72 -5.07
C PHE A 83 -1.35 -7.64 -4.04
N GLY A 84 -1.45 -6.38 -4.44
CA GLY A 84 -1.27 -5.24 -3.54
C GLY A 84 0.19 -4.82 -3.30
N ALA A 85 1.17 -5.53 -3.85
CA ALA A 85 2.58 -5.24 -3.59
C ALA A 85 3.02 -3.86 -4.11
N LEU A 86 2.62 -3.48 -5.33
CA LEU A 86 2.93 -2.17 -5.88
C LEU A 86 2.02 -1.09 -5.29
N ALA A 87 0.73 -1.39 -5.15
CA ALA A 87 -0.26 -0.49 -4.58
C ALA A 87 0.10 -0.06 -3.16
N SER A 88 0.56 -1.00 -2.32
CA SER A 88 0.94 -0.71 -0.94
C SER A 88 2.15 0.23 -0.84
N ARG A 89 3.12 0.16 -1.77
CA ARG A 89 4.25 1.10 -1.77
C ARG A 89 3.80 2.53 -2.09
N VAL A 90 2.87 2.69 -3.04
CA VAL A 90 2.28 4.00 -3.35
C VAL A 90 1.44 4.50 -2.17
N ALA A 91 0.57 3.65 -1.61
CA ALA A 91 -0.25 4.00 -0.46
C ALA A 91 0.61 4.42 0.75
N TRP A 92 1.67 3.67 1.06
CA TRP A 92 2.63 4.01 2.11
C TRP A 92 3.32 5.36 1.86
N THR A 93 3.66 5.67 0.60
CA THR A 93 4.27 6.97 0.27
C THR A 93 3.30 8.13 0.51
N LEU A 94 2.01 7.96 0.17
CA LEU A 94 0.97 8.94 0.48
C LEU A 94 0.81 9.11 2.01
N GLU A 95 0.81 8.01 2.75
CA GLU A 95 0.75 8.08 4.21
C GLU A 95 2.01 8.73 4.80
N TYR A 96 3.19 8.51 4.22
CA TYR A 96 4.44 9.13 4.65
C TYR A 96 4.43 10.65 4.52
N ILE A 97 3.77 11.20 3.49
CA ILE A 97 3.52 12.64 3.37
C ILE A 97 2.29 13.10 4.18
N ARG A 98 1.78 12.24 5.05
CA ARG A 98 0.64 12.45 5.97
C ARG A 98 -0.72 12.60 5.28
N HIS A 99 -0.89 12.07 4.09
CA HIS A 99 -2.23 11.94 3.52
C HIS A 99 -3.05 10.91 4.32
N SER A 100 -4.22 11.32 4.83
CA SER A 100 -4.95 10.55 5.85
C SER A 100 -6.01 9.58 5.31
N GLY A 101 -6.35 9.66 4.03
CA GLY A 101 -7.49 8.96 3.45
C GLY A 101 -7.10 7.90 2.43
N VAL A 102 -6.09 7.04 2.69
CA VAL A 102 -5.62 6.03 1.73
C VAL A 102 -6.11 4.65 2.09
N ALA A 103 -6.63 3.91 1.11
CA ALA A 103 -6.97 2.49 1.22
C ALA A 103 -6.46 1.70 0.00
N LEU A 104 -6.21 0.41 0.20
CA LEU A 104 -5.92 -0.54 -0.87
C LEU A 104 -7.23 -1.18 -1.34
N LEU A 105 -7.42 -1.37 -2.64
CA LEU A 105 -8.50 -2.22 -3.12
C LEU A 105 -8.22 -3.68 -2.73
N GLU A 106 -9.17 -4.37 -2.11
CA GLU A 106 -9.01 -5.74 -1.61
C GLU A 106 -8.66 -6.78 -2.68
N THR A 107 -8.76 -6.42 -3.96
CA THR A 107 -8.59 -7.35 -5.07
C THR A 107 -7.69 -6.81 -6.16
N THR A 108 -7.20 -7.68 -7.05
CA THR A 108 -6.41 -7.29 -8.22
C THR A 108 -7.31 -6.80 -9.36
N PHE A 109 -6.74 -6.04 -10.31
CA PHE A 109 -7.47 -5.63 -11.51
C PHE A 109 -7.90 -6.82 -12.38
N SER A 110 -7.07 -7.85 -12.51
CA SER A 110 -7.42 -9.09 -13.21
C SER A 110 -8.66 -9.76 -12.61
N LYS A 111 -8.75 -9.79 -11.27
CA LYS A 111 -9.94 -10.31 -10.58
C LYS A 111 -11.15 -9.41 -10.81
N TRP A 112 -11.00 -8.09 -10.71
CA TRP A 112 -12.04 -7.10 -11.05
C TRP A 112 -12.65 -7.38 -12.41
N LYS A 113 -11.83 -7.55 -13.45
CA LYS A 113 -12.26 -7.89 -14.80
C LYS A 113 -12.95 -9.26 -14.87
N SER A 114 -12.42 -10.26 -14.21
CA SER A 114 -12.98 -11.63 -14.23
C SER A 114 -14.39 -11.71 -13.62
N LEU A 115 -14.75 -10.76 -12.77
CA LEU A 115 -16.08 -10.60 -12.20
C LEU A 115 -17.04 -9.84 -13.12
N GLY A 116 -16.61 -9.44 -14.32
CA GLY A 116 -17.43 -8.69 -15.28
C GLY A 116 -17.72 -7.25 -14.84
N LEU A 117 -16.89 -6.68 -13.97
CA LEU A 117 -17.08 -5.33 -13.47
C LEU A 117 -16.68 -4.29 -14.52
N GLU A 118 -17.29 -3.09 -14.42
CA GLU A 118 -17.03 -1.98 -15.33
C GLU A 118 -15.56 -1.61 -15.39
N ASN A 119 -15.05 -1.47 -16.59
CA ASN A 119 -13.72 -0.96 -16.88
C ASN A 119 -13.76 -0.22 -18.21
N ASP A 120 -12.89 0.76 -18.38
CA ASP A 120 -12.78 1.54 -19.60
C ASP A 120 -11.30 1.85 -19.92
N ASN A 121 -11.09 2.69 -20.94
CA ASN A 121 -9.77 3.21 -21.32
C ASN A 121 -9.80 4.74 -21.45
N ILE A 122 -10.77 5.39 -20.81
CA ILE A 122 -10.98 6.83 -20.86
C ILE A 122 -10.07 7.48 -19.83
N ILE A 123 -9.05 8.21 -20.29
CA ILE A 123 -8.17 8.99 -19.42
C ILE A 123 -8.96 10.16 -18.85
N PRO A 124 -9.15 10.23 -17.53
CA PRO A 124 -9.94 11.30 -16.93
C PRO A 124 -9.21 12.65 -17.00
N GLU A 125 -9.96 13.71 -17.27
CA GLU A 125 -9.46 15.08 -17.11
C GLU A 125 -9.40 15.42 -15.63
N ILE A 126 -8.21 15.79 -15.14
CA ILE A 126 -7.95 16.08 -13.74
C ILE A 126 -7.62 17.56 -13.55
N GLN A 127 -8.37 18.20 -12.66
CA GLN A 127 -7.98 19.49 -12.14
C GLN A 127 -6.99 19.30 -11.01
N SER A 128 -5.82 19.93 -11.12
CA SER A 128 -4.81 19.92 -10.05
C SER A 128 -5.39 20.54 -8.76
N LYS A 129 -5.01 19.96 -7.62
CA LYS A 129 -5.34 20.45 -6.30
C LYS A 129 -4.07 20.73 -5.52
N GLU A 130 -4.18 21.43 -4.41
CA GLU A 130 -3.05 21.67 -3.51
C GLU A 130 -3.15 20.74 -2.30
N HIS A 131 -2.09 20.01 -2.04
CA HIS A 131 -1.90 19.15 -0.87
C HIS A 131 -0.81 19.75 0.02
N SER A 132 -1.04 19.74 1.33
CA SER A 132 -0.06 20.18 2.33
C SER A 132 0.96 19.05 2.56
N ILE A 133 2.25 19.41 2.65
CA ILE A 133 3.26 18.41 2.95
C ILE A 133 3.61 18.42 4.43
N HIS A 134 3.36 17.29 5.08
CA HIS A 134 3.81 17.01 6.44
C HIS A 134 4.34 15.58 6.47
N LEU A 135 5.60 15.41 6.84
CA LEU A 135 6.16 14.07 6.88
C LEU A 135 5.74 13.32 8.15
N LYS A 136 5.63 11.99 8.01
CA LYS A 136 5.36 11.02 9.08
C LYS A 136 6.57 10.09 9.25
N PRO A 137 7.74 10.62 9.74
CA PRO A 137 8.98 9.85 9.79
C PRO A 137 8.90 8.63 10.71
N GLU A 138 7.95 8.61 11.63
CA GLU A 138 7.71 7.51 12.56
C GLU A 138 7.32 6.19 11.90
N ILE A 139 6.88 6.20 10.64
CA ILE A 139 6.58 4.96 9.90
C ILE A 139 7.76 4.45 9.06
N LEU A 140 8.90 5.15 9.09
CA LEU A 140 10.12 4.77 8.38
C LEU A 140 11.19 4.31 9.35
N ALA A 141 11.49 3.01 9.37
CA ALA A 141 12.62 2.49 10.10
C ALA A 141 13.92 2.70 9.30
N THR A 142 14.80 3.57 9.79
CA THR A 142 16.14 3.80 9.21
C THR A 142 17.15 2.75 9.69
N SER A 143 18.29 2.61 8.98
CA SER A 143 19.39 1.75 9.42
C SER A 143 19.88 2.12 10.83
N ASN A 144 19.99 3.41 11.11
CA ASN A 144 20.39 3.89 12.46
C ASN A 144 19.36 3.49 13.53
N TYR A 145 18.06 3.56 13.22
CA TYR A 145 17.02 3.09 14.15
C TYR A 145 17.15 1.58 14.41
N LEU A 146 17.39 0.77 13.38
CA LEU A 146 17.60 -0.67 13.52
C LEU A 146 18.82 -0.97 14.38
N GLU A 147 19.96 -0.32 14.14
CA GLU A 147 21.19 -0.53 14.92
C GLU A 147 21.01 -0.21 16.40
N THR A 148 20.31 0.87 16.73
CA THR A 148 20.05 1.31 18.10
C THR A 148 18.93 0.55 18.80
N SER A 149 18.14 -0.21 18.05
CA SER A 149 16.93 -0.89 18.54
C SER A 149 17.02 -2.42 18.53
N LYS A 150 18.07 -3.00 17.95
CA LYS A 150 18.22 -4.46 17.75
C LYS A 150 18.17 -5.29 19.04
N ASP A 151 18.55 -4.71 20.17
CA ASP A 151 18.59 -5.39 21.47
C ASP A 151 17.32 -5.13 22.32
N LYS A 152 16.33 -4.40 21.80
CA LYS A 152 15.06 -4.15 22.48
C LYS A 152 14.15 -5.37 22.37
N PRO A 153 13.64 -5.93 23.48
CA PRO A 153 12.92 -7.21 23.48
C PRO A 153 11.55 -7.16 22.83
N ASN A 154 11.00 -5.98 22.62
CA ASN A 154 9.66 -5.77 22.05
C ASN A 154 9.67 -5.35 20.57
N ILE A 155 10.82 -5.41 19.89
CA ILE A 155 10.96 -5.11 18.46
C ILE A 155 11.11 -6.41 17.70
N LEU A 156 10.27 -6.60 16.69
CA LEU A 156 10.32 -7.74 15.78
C LEU A 156 10.66 -7.25 14.37
N LEU A 157 11.70 -7.83 13.80
CA LEU A 157 12.11 -7.57 12.43
C LEU A 157 11.57 -8.66 11.50
N ILE A 158 10.82 -8.27 10.49
CA ILE A 158 10.11 -9.18 9.58
C ILE A 158 10.66 -9.06 8.16
N ASP A 159 11.18 -10.19 7.65
CA ASP A 159 11.61 -10.30 6.25
C ASP A 159 10.45 -10.77 5.37
N ASN A 160 10.00 -9.89 4.48
CA ASN A 160 8.87 -10.16 3.58
C ASN A 160 9.28 -10.69 2.21
N ARG A 161 10.57 -10.95 1.99
CA ARG A 161 11.05 -11.56 0.74
C ARG A 161 10.61 -13.02 0.65
N GLU A 162 10.74 -13.58 -0.53
CA GLU A 162 10.53 -15.03 -0.73
C GLU A 162 11.47 -15.84 0.16
N ARG A 163 10.99 -17.01 0.61
CA ARG A 163 11.72 -17.85 1.56
C ARG A 163 13.16 -18.18 1.12
N LEU A 164 13.39 -18.37 -0.18
CA LEU A 164 14.74 -18.65 -0.67
C LEU A 164 15.70 -17.49 -0.42
N ASN A 165 15.28 -16.25 -0.66
CA ASN A 165 16.10 -15.07 -0.36
C ASN A 165 16.41 -14.95 1.13
N TYR A 166 15.45 -15.27 2.00
CA TYR A 166 15.66 -15.30 3.44
C TYR A 166 16.69 -16.36 3.84
N LEU A 167 16.59 -17.58 3.28
CA LEU A 167 17.51 -18.66 3.59
C LEU A 167 18.93 -18.40 3.08
N GLU A 168 19.06 -17.71 1.96
CA GLU A 168 20.35 -17.34 1.40
C GLU A 168 21.07 -16.29 2.28
N GLN A 169 20.35 -15.24 2.65
CA GLN A 169 20.86 -14.18 3.53
C GLN A 169 19.71 -13.37 4.12
N HIS A 170 19.73 -13.06 5.41
CA HIS A 170 18.77 -12.18 6.07
C HIS A 170 19.44 -11.39 7.20
N ILE A 171 18.77 -10.35 7.69
CA ILE A 171 19.25 -9.59 8.85
C ILE A 171 19.13 -10.47 10.09
N PRO A 172 20.21 -10.63 10.90
CA PRO A 172 20.18 -11.50 12.08
C PRO A 172 18.99 -11.19 13.00
N GLY A 173 18.28 -12.25 13.42
CA GLY A 173 17.09 -12.13 14.28
C GLY A 173 15.79 -11.85 13.54
N ALA A 174 15.80 -11.65 12.23
CA ALA A 174 14.58 -11.46 11.44
C ALA A 174 13.73 -12.73 11.36
N ILE A 175 12.42 -12.55 11.37
CA ILE A 175 11.42 -13.60 11.17
C ILE A 175 11.01 -13.61 9.70
N SER A 176 11.03 -14.79 9.05
CA SER A 176 10.55 -14.93 7.68
C SER A 176 9.03 -14.94 7.61
N LEU A 177 8.47 -13.95 6.91
CA LEU A 177 7.04 -13.84 6.59
C LEU A 177 6.89 -13.40 5.13
N PRO A 178 7.02 -14.32 4.15
CA PRO A 178 6.89 -13.99 2.74
C PRO A 178 5.56 -13.29 2.44
N TYR A 179 5.61 -12.17 1.72
CA TYR A 179 4.44 -11.31 1.46
C TYR A 179 3.25 -12.08 0.85
N ARG A 180 3.50 -13.10 0.01
CA ARG A 180 2.44 -13.94 -0.56
C ARG A 180 1.62 -14.67 0.49
N THR A 181 2.16 -14.91 1.68
CA THR A 181 1.42 -15.55 2.77
C THR A 181 0.37 -14.63 3.39
N LEU A 182 0.47 -13.32 3.17
CA LEU A 182 -0.48 -12.32 3.65
C LEU A 182 -1.77 -12.30 2.80
N ALA A 183 -1.67 -12.69 1.53
CA ALA A 183 -2.78 -12.74 0.59
C ALA A 183 -3.54 -14.08 0.62
N THR A 184 -4.69 -14.11 -0.05
CA THR A 184 -5.41 -15.32 -0.44
C THR A 184 -5.49 -15.39 -1.97
N GLN A 185 -6.17 -16.40 -2.51
CA GLN A 185 -6.40 -16.50 -3.94
C GLN A 185 -7.22 -15.31 -4.51
N ASP A 186 -8.11 -14.77 -3.70
CA ASP A 186 -9.10 -13.76 -4.14
C ASP A 186 -8.89 -12.37 -3.53
N LYS A 187 -8.10 -12.25 -2.46
CA LYS A 187 -7.87 -10.99 -1.74
C LYS A 187 -6.40 -10.73 -1.51
N ILE A 188 -6.04 -9.45 -1.56
CA ILE A 188 -4.66 -9.00 -1.31
C ILE A 188 -4.24 -9.17 0.15
N LEU A 189 -5.19 -9.19 1.08
CA LEU A 189 -4.95 -9.50 2.50
C LEU A 189 -5.95 -10.55 2.99
N ARG A 190 -5.50 -11.39 3.92
CA ARG A 190 -6.33 -12.34 4.66
C ARG A 190 -7.35 -11.63 5.52
N THR A 191 -8.36 -12.37 5.99
CA THR A 191 -9.25 -11.87 7.05
C THR A 191 -8.44 -11.58 8.33
N LYS A 192 -8.97 -10.71 9.18
CA LYS A 192 -8.32 -10.37 10.45
C LYS A 192 -8.03 -11.60 11.31
N GLU A 193 -8.95 -12.56 11.35
CA GLU A 193 -8.84 -13.80 12.12
C GLU A 193 -7.75 -14.71 11.54
N ASP A 194 -7.69 -14.85 10.21
CA ASP A 194 -6.67 -15.67 9.55
C ASP A 194 -5.29 -15.02 9.64
N MET A 195 -5.23 -13.68 9.53
CA MET A 195 -4.01 -12.92 9.70
C MET A 195 -3.48 -13.10 11.12
N LYS A 196 -4.34 -12.92 12.13
CA LYS A 196 -3.93 -13.12 13.52
C LYS A 196 -3.36 -14.52 13.75
N ARG A 197 -4.02 -15.57 13.26
CA ARG A 197 -3.49 -16.95 13.37
C ARG A 197 -2.16 -17.12 12.66
N LEU A 198 -2.00 -16.51 11.49
CA LEU A 198 -0.76 -16.54 10.73
C LEU A 198 0.41 -15.91 11.52
N LEU A 199 0.17 -14.78 12.14
CA LEU A 199 1.16 -14.02 12.92
C LEU A 199 1.48 -14.72 14.24
N ASP A 200 0.46 -15.14 14.99
CA ASP A 200 0.63 -15.87 16.27
C ASP A 200 1.49 -17.14 16.10
N ASN A 201 1.27 -17.91 15.00
CA ASN A 201 2.05 -19.09 14.68
C ASN A 201 3.54 -18.81 14.37
N ARG A 202 3.91 -17.56 14.20
CA ARG A 202 5.30 -17.10 13.97
C ARG A 202 5.87 -16.33 15.14
N GLY A 203 5.15 -16.26 16.26
CA GLY A 203 5.57 -15.49 17.43
C GLY A 203 5.50 -13.97 17.24
N ILE A 204 4.67 -13.49 16.30
CA ILE A 204 4.44 -12.08 16.04
C ILE A 204 3.16 -11.67 16.77
N PHE A 205 3.30 -10.93 17.86
CA PHE A 205 2.18 -10.55 18.74
C PHE A 205 1.95 -9.04 18.72
N GLY A 206 0.69 -8.62 18.96
CA GLY A 206 0.25 -7.23 18.85
C GLY A 206 0.80 -6.25 19.91
N ASN A 207 1.61 -6.72 20.85
CA ASN A 207 2.31 -5.88 21.83
C ASN A 207 3.75 -5.54 21.45
N SER A 208 4.18 -5.97 20.26
CA SER A 208 5.52 -5.70 19.73
C SER A 208 5.48 -4.56 18.71
N GLU A 209 6.56 -3.81 18.64
CA GLU A 209 6.83 -2.95 17.50
C GLU A 209 7.32 -3.82 16.35
N ILE A 210 6.65 -3.72 15.20
CA ILE A 210 6.94 -4.54 14.03
C ILE A 210 7.63 -3.68 12.98
N ILE A 211 8.83 -4.10 12.57
CA ILE A 211 9.58 -3.50 11.47
C ILE A 211 9.58 -4.48 10.31
N THR A 212 9.03 -4.08 9.19
CA THR A 212 8.98 -4.90 7.97
C THR A 212 10.04 -4.45 6.98
N TYR A 213 10.71 -5.39 6.32
CA TYR A 213 11.65 -5.09 5.24
C TYR A 213 11.55 -6.09 4.09
N CYS A 214 12.05 -5.67 2.93
CA CYS A 214 12.19 -6.53 1.76
C CYS A 214 13.45 -6.17 0.96
N GLY A 215 13.50 -6.52 -0.34
CA GLY A 215 14.67 -6.29 -1.19
C GLY A 215 14.99 -4.82 -1.44
N SER A 216 14.49 -4.22 -2.51
CA SER A 216 14.99 -2.93 -2.98
C SER A 216 14.07 -1.73 -2.74
N VAL A 217 12.79 -1.84 -3.06
CA VAL A 217 11.93 -0.64 -3.17
C VAL A 217 10.74 -0.62 -2.21
N GLY A 218 10.76 -1.44 -1.17
CA GLY A 218 9.74 -1.42 -0.12
C GLY A 218 8.34 -1.92 -0.54
N THR A 219 8.18 -2.58 -1.68
CA THR A 219 6.88 -3.05 -2.17
C THR A 219 6.30 -4.16 -1.31
N LEU A 220 7.08 -5.22 -1.06
CA LEU A 220 6.62 -6.38 -0.31
C LEU A 220 6.44 -6.06 1.18
N SER A 221 7.33 -5.25 1.75
CA SER A 221 7.22 -4.76 3.13
C SER A 221 6.08 -3.75 3.28
N GLY A 222 5.76 -2.98 2.23
CA GLY A 222 4.60 -2.11 2.20
C GLY A 222 3.29 -2.89 2.40
N LEU A 223 3.12 -4.03 1.71
CA LEU A 223 1.93 -4.88 1.93
C LEU A 223 1.88 -5.43 3.36
N ALA A 224 3.03 -5.83 3.92
CA ALA A 224 3.10 -6.30 5.31
C ALA A 224 2.79 -5.20 6.33
N TYR A 225 3.11 -3.95 6.02
CA TYR A 225 2.74 -2.79 6.85
C TYR A 225 1.22 -2.64 6.96
N TYR A 226 0.47 -2.93 5.91
CA TYR A 226 -1.01 -2.86 5.90
C TYR A 226 -1.69 -4.13 6.45
N ALA A 227 -0.94 -5.20 6.63
CA ALA A 227 -1.45 -6.47 7.15
C ALA A 227 -1.58 -6.49 8.67
#